data_9e8ad9866d714b1f8710b20232459dea
#
_entry.id   9e8ad9866d714b1f8710b20232459dea
#
_cell.length_a   1.000
_cell.length_b   1.000
_cell.length_c   1.000
_cell.angle_alpha   90.00
_cell.angle_beta   90.00
_cell.angle_gamma   90.00
#
_symmetry.space_group_name_H-M   'P 1'
#
loop_
_entity.id
_entity.type
_entity.pdbx_description
1 polymer ?
#
loop_
_entity_poly.entity_id
_entity_poly.type
_entity_poly.pdbx_seq_one_letter_code
_entity_poly.pdbx_strand_id
1 'polypeptide(L)'
;NISPSGAMIINKDDKYCNYFISKAKMRNLNIITFSKKNKSADVVYLGERKNRNKFLCKFLIKGKIKFFLIPDYLIDFKENILSTLSIIVNYFYIDALPTNLFLNFKISKSRGTIIRYKNGKKNLTIIDESYNSNPLSFKFALDRFDKNYKNSKKKFILIGNMLELGKFSKKLHIKIAKYINKSKINKTHVYGNYTKHTFNKLKPQMRGKILNNKLEILNLIKKQLPNNSFLMIKGSNSTGLNKIIKNL
;
A
#
# COMPACT_ATOMS: atom_id res chain seq x y z
N ASN A 1 13.41 -21.41 1.53
CA ASN A 1 14.76 -21.97 1.70
C ASN A 1 15.69 -20.87 2.19
N ILE A 2 16.04 -20.92 3.49
CA ILE A 2 16.99 -20.00 4.12
C ILE A 2 18.23 -20.86 4.44
N SER A 3 19.42 -20.37 4.11
CA SER A 3 20.69 -21.05 4.43
C SER A 3 20.89 -21.19 5.95
N PRO A 4 21.67 -22.17 6.45
CA PRO A 4 21.84 -22.42 7.88
C PRO A 4 22.31 -21.21 8.71
N SER A 5 23.07 -20.29 8.12
CA SER A 5 23.51 -19.04 8.77
C SER A 5 22.61 -17.84 8.49
N GLY A 6 21.50 -18.04 7.79
CA GLY A 6 20.60 -16.98 7.37
C GLY A 6 19.80 -16.37 8.51
N ALA A 7 19.32 -15.14 8.30
CA ALA A 7 18.47 -14.45 9.25
C ALA A 7 17.00 -14.47 8.80
N MET A 8 16.09 -14.67 9.75
CA MET A 8 14.66 -14.55 9.55
C MET A 8 14.13 -13.29 10.24
N ILE A 9 13.56 -12.38 9.45
CA ILE A 9 12.99 -11.12 9.94
C ILE A 9 11.50 -11.30 10.14
N ILE A 10 11.01 -11.08 11.36
CA ILE A 10 9.65 -11.44 11.77
C ILE A 10 8.94 -10.22 12.34
N ASN A 11 7.74 -9.94 11.80
CA ASN A 11 6.84 -8.95 12.38
C ASN A 11 6.20 -9.49 13.66
N LYS A 12 6.53 -8.89 14.81
CA LYS A 12 6.04 -9.33 16.12
C LYS A 12 4.58 -8.93 16.38
N ASP A 13 4.01 -8.06 15.55
CA ASP A 13 2.60 -7.70 15.58
C ASP A 13 1.72 -8.67 14.76
N ASP A 14 2.32 -9.62 14.00
CA ASP A 14 1.58 -10.60 13.20
C ASP A 14 1.10 -11.78 14.06
N LYS A 15 -0.11 -12.25 13.81
CA LYS A 15 -0.71 -13.39 14.53
C LYS A 15 0.06 -14.71 14.39
N TYR A 16 0.85 -14.86 13.35
CA TYR A 16 1.69 -16.04 13.11
C TYR A 16 3.13 -15.88 13.62
N CYS A 17 3.43 -14.79 14.32
CA CYS A 17 4.79 -14.51 14.82
C CYS A 17 5.39 -15.68 15.57
N ASN A 18 4.70 -16.24 16.56
CA ASN A 18 5.17 -17.37 17.39
C ASN A 18 5.41 -18.62 16.55
N TYR A 19 4.56 -18.89 15.54
CA TYR A 19 4.75 -20.01 14.62
C TYR A 19 6.06 -19.85 13.83
N PHE A 20 6.32 -18.67 13.28
CA PHE A 20 7.55 -18.41 12.52
C PHE A 20 8.79 -18.42 13.39
N ILE A 21 8.72 -17.90 14.62
CA ILE A 21 9.82 -17.99 15.61
C ILE A 21 10.15 -19.44 15.91
N SER A 22 9.14 -20.29 16.19
CA SER A 22 9.34 -21.72 16.45
C SER A 22 10.03 -22.41 15.26
N LYS A 23 9.55 -22.17 14.03
CA LYS A 23 10.15 -22.74 12.82
C LYS A 23 11.58 -22.25 12.55
N ALA A 24 11.88 -20.99 12.86
CA ALA A 24 13.23 -20.44 12.73
C ALA A 24 14.20 -21.08 13.74
N LYS A 25 13.77 -21.24 15.01
CA LYS A 25 14.56 -21.92 16.06
C LYS A 25 14.87 -23.36 15.69
N MET A 26 13.89 -24.12 15.18
CA MET A 26 14.10 -25.51 14.73
C MET A 26 15.16 -25.64 13.62
N ARG A 27 15.48 -24.57 12.92
CA ARG A 27 16.47 -24.52 11.82
C ARG A 27 17.73 -23.75 12.21
N ASN A 28 17.89 -23.40 13.48
CA ASN A 28 19.02 -22.63 14.00
C ASN A 28 19.26 -21.32 13.21
N LEU A 29 18.17 -20.65 12.79
CA LEU A 29 18.27 -19.39 12.07
C LEU A 29 18.44 -18.21 13.05
N ASN A 30 19.18 -17.19 12.63
CA ASN A 30 19.19 -15.92 13.34
C ASN A 30 17.82 -15.24 13.23
N ILE A 31 17.25 -14.81 14.34
CA ILE A 31 15.91 -14.22 14.39
C ILE A 31 16.05 -12.74 14.74
N ILE A 32 15.49 -11.87 13.88
CA ILE A 32 15.37 -10.44 14.11
C ILE A 32 13.91 -10.09 14.06
N THR A 33 13.41 -9.46 15.10
CA THR A 33 12.00 -9.10 15.22
C THR A 33 11.80 -7.59 15.07
N PHE A 34 10.66 -7.20 14.49
CA PHE A 34 10.24 -5.80 14.48
C PHE A 34 8.79 -5.63 14.90
N SER A 35 8.44 -4.43 15.40
CA SER A 35 7.09 -4.14 15.83
C SER A 35 6.77 -2.65 15.82
N LYS A 36 5.50 -2.31 15.60
CA LYS A 36 4.94 -0.97 15.85
C LYS A 36 4.42 -0.82 17.28
N LYS A 37 4.18 -1.91 18.00
CA LYS A 37 3.47 -1.91 19.28
C LYS A 37 4.27 -2.60 20.40
N ASN A 38 4.89 -3.72 20.10
CA ASN A 38 5.56 -4.56 21.10
C ASN A 38 7.00 -4.10 21.31
N LYS A 39 7.27 -3.52 22.48
CA LYS A 39 8.59 -2.98 22.85
C LYS A 39 9.67 -4.05 23.06
N SER A 40 9.30 -5.33 23.14
CA SER A 40 10.28 -6.43 23.25
C SER A 40 10.82 -6.92 21.90
N ALA A 41 10.49 -6.26 20.79
CA ALA A 41 11.10 -6.54 19.49
C ALA A 41 12.48 -5.87 19.36
N ASP A 42 13.33 -6.42 18.49
CA ASP A 42 14.67 -5.88 18.24
C ASP A 42 14.65 -4.51 17.56
N VAL A 43 13.64 -4.25 16.72
CA VAL A 43 13.43 -2.96 16.06
C VAL A 43 12.00 -2.49 16.31
N VAL A 44 11.85 -1.38 17.01
CA VAL A 44 10.55 -0.86 17.45
C VAL A 44 10.36 0.59 16.99
N TYR A 45 9.19 0.88 16.46
CA TYR A 45 8.76 2.25 16.23
C TYR A 45 8.22 2.87 17.53
N LEU A 46 8.78 4.04 17.92
CA LEU A 46 8.40 4.71 19.18
C LEU A 46 7.54 5.97 18.98
N GLY A 47 7.46 6.48 17.76
CA GLY A 47 6.67 7.67 17.43
C GLY A 47 7.32 8.59 16.42
N GLU A 48 6.61 9.64 16.03
CA GLU A 48 7.09 10.65 15.10
C GLU A 48 6.69 12.06 15.49
N ARG A 49 7.52 13.03 15.08
CA ARG A 49 7.22 14.46 15.12
C ARG A 49 7.28 15.01 13.69
N LYS A 50 6.25 15.71 13.26
CA LYS A 50 6.21 16.34 11.92
C LYS A 50 7.17 17.52 11.87
N ASN A 51 7.95 17.59 10.79
CA ASN A 51 8.86 18.70 10.49
C ASN A 51 8.73 19.05 9.01
N ARG A 52 7.93 20.08 8.69
CA ARG A 52 7.60 20.50 7.32
C ARG A 52 7.07 19.33 6.48
N ASN A 53 7.78 18.92 5.42
CA ASN A 53 7.47 17.82 4.51
C ASN A 53 8.11 16.47 4.89
N LYS A 54 8.56 16.34 6.14
CA LYS A 54 9.24 15.15 6.68
C LYS A 54 8.73 14.86 8.09
N PHE A 55 9.02 13.67 8.58
CA PHE A 55 8.81 13.29 9.96
C PHE A 55 10.15 12.89 10.57
N LEU A 56 10.46 13.40 11.75
CA LEU A 56 11.51 12.87 12.60
C LEU A 56 10.91 11.70 13.38
N CYS A 57 11.28 10.48 12.99
CA CYS A 57 10.77 9.24 13.58
C CYS A 57 11.78 8.68 14.56
N LYS A 58 11.28 8.26 15.72
CA LYS A 58 12.06 7.66 16.81
C LYS A 58 11.91 6.14 16.77
N PHE A 59 13.02 5.44 16.83
CA PHE A 59 13.08 3.98 16.87
C PHE A 59 13.93 3.51 18.05
N LEU A 60 13.55 2.37 18.63
CA LEU A 60 14.41 1.56 19.49
C LEU A 60 14.96 0.43 18.63
N ILE A 61 16.28 0.29 18.54
CA ILE A 61 16.97 -0.68 17.70
C ILE A 61 18.00 -1.42 18.56
N LYS A 62 17.79 -2.69 18.84
CA LYS A 62 18.66 -3.50 19.71
C LYS A 62 19.08 -2.75 20.99
N GLY A 63 18.11 -2.15 21.69
CA GLY A 63 18.30 -1.40 22.93
C GLY A 63 18.78 0.04 22.79
N LYS A 64 19.18 0.51 21.61
CA LYS A 64 19.61 1.89 21.34
C LYS A 64 18.52 2.74 20.69
N ILE A 65 18.41 4.00 21.08
CA ILE A 65 17.47 4.95 20.45
C ILE A 65 18.14 5.60 19.25
N LYS A 66 17.46 5.56 18.11
CA LYS A 66 17.87 6.23 16.86
C LYS A 66 16.74 7.06 16.28
N PHE A 67 17.10 8.11 15.57
CA PHE A 67 16.18 9.00 14.89
C PHE A 67 16.47 8.98 13.38
N PHE A 68 15.42 8.88 12.58
CA PHE A 68 15.52 8.98 11.13
C PHE A 68 14.52 9.99 10.58
N LEU A 69 14.95 10.75 9.59
CA LEU A 69 14.10 11.63 8.81
C LEU A 69 13.37 10.81 7.74
N ILE A 70 12.06 10.74 7.84
CA ILE A 70 11.19 10.01 6.92
C ILE A 70 10.38 11.01 6.10
N PRO A 71 10.48 11.01 4.77
CA PRO A 71 9.62 11.84 3.92
C PRO A 71 8.13 11.57 4.13
N ASP A 72 7.28 12.60 3.95
CA ASP A 72 5.83 12.50 4.12
C ASP A 72 5.21 11.33 3.33
N TYR A 73 5.68 11.07 2.12
CA TYR A 73 5.17 10.00 1.27
C TYR A 73 5.53 8.58 1.75
N LEU A 74 6.52 8.44 2.65
CA LEU A 74 6.93 7.15 3.23
C LEU A 74 6.30 6.88 4.61
N ILE A 75 5.75 7.88 5.29
CA ILE A 75 5.31 7.73 6.70
C ILE A 75 4.22 6.67 6.89
N ASP A 76 3.40 6.46 5.90
CA ASP A 76 2.36 5.43 5.96
C ASP A 76 2.92 4.00 5.79
N PHE A 77 4.18 3.84 5.38
CA PHE A 77 4.86 2.54 5.17
C PHE A 77 5.72 2.11 6.36
N LYS A 78 5.28 2.39 7.59
CA LYS A 78 6.06 2.11 8.82
C LYS A 78 6.53 0.65 8.94
N GLU A 79 5.70 -0.32 8.56
CA GLU A 79 6.08 -1.74 8.59
C GLU A 79 7.23 -2.06 7.62
N ASN A 80 7.20 -1.46 6.43
CA ASN A 80 8.29 -1.61 5.46
C ASN A 80 9.57 -0.97 5.97
N ILE A 81 9.49 0.22 6.60
CA ILE A 81 10.65 0.90 7.21
C ILE A 81 11.24 0.05 8.33
N LEU A 82 10.40 -0.50 9.22
CA LEU A 82 10.84 -1.39 10.30
C LEU A 82 11.50 -2.67 9.76
N SER A 83 10.89 -3.30 8.77
CA SER A 83 11.47 -4.47 8.11
C SER A 83 12.82 -4.15 7.45
N THR A 84 12.92 -3.01 6.75
CA THR A 84 14.16 -2.54 6.13
C THR A 84 15.24 -2.27 7.19
N LEU A 85 14.90 -1.57 8.28
CA LEU A 85 15.84 -1.35 9.38
C LEU A 85 16.31 -2.67 10.00
N SER A 86 15.43 -3.66 10.14
CA SER A 86 15.77 -4.99 10.66
C SER A 86 16.76 -5.73 9.75
N ILE A 87 16.66 -5.55 8.42
CA ILE A 87 17.65 -6.08 7.48
C ILE A 87 18.98 -5.35 7.65
N ILE A 88 18.94 -4.01 7.65
CA ILE A 88 20.15 -3.17 7.71
C ILE A 88 20.97 -3.46 8.97
N VAL A 89 20.32 -3.53 10.14
CA VAL A 89 21.01 -3.75 11.42
C VAL A 89 21.51 -5.20 11.63
N ASN A 90 21.21 -6.11 10.69
CA ASN A 90 21.84 -7.42 10.64
C ASN A 90 23.24 -7.36 10.02
N TYR A 91 23.50 -6.36 9.17
CA TYR A 91 24.74 -6.25 8.42
C TYR A 91 25.60 -5.05 8.80
N PHE A 92 25.00 -4.01 9.39
CA PHE A 92 25.66 -2.73 9.68
C PHE A 92 25.52 -2.35 11.15
N TYR A 93 26.54 -1.67 11.66
CA TYR A 93 26.49 -1.08 13.00
C TYR A 93 25.44 0.05 13.06
N ILE A 94 24.64 0.03 14.13
CA ILE A 94 23.55 0.99 14.32
C ILE A 94 24.09 2.43 14.35
N ASP A 95 25.25 2.64 14.96
CA ASP A 95 25.83 3.96 15.15
C ASP A 95 26.30 4.59 13.83
N ALA A 96 26.64 3.78 12.85
CA ALA A 96 27.02 4.23 11.50
C ALA A 96 25.82 4.67 10.63
N LEU A 97 24.59 4.40 11.05
CA LEU A 97 23.41 4.73 10.23
C LEU A 97 23.10 6.23 10.31
N PRO A 98 23.11 6.95 9.17
CA PRO A 98 22.86 8.39 9.15
C PRO A 98 21.36 8.69 9.35
N THR A 99 21.06 9.81 10.01
CA THR A 99 19.68 10.27 10.26
C THR A 99 18.87 10.48 8.96
N ASN A 100 19.54 10.79 7.85
CA ASN A 100 18.94 11.04 6.54
C ASN A 100 18.82 9.79 5.65
N LEU A 101 19.01 8.60 6.18
CA LEU A 101 19.03 7.30 5.46
C LEU A 101 17.88 7.14 4.46
N PHE A 102 16.68 7.60 4.78
CA PHE A 102 15.48 7.41 3.96
C PHE A 102 15.12 8.59 3.05
N LEU A 103 15.89 9.71 3.08
CA LEU A 103 15.49 10.92 2.34
C LEU A 103 15.49 10.75 0.82
N ASN A 104 16.40 9.93 0.30
CA ASN A 104 16.54 9.68 -1.14
C ASN A 104 15.80 8.42 -1.61
N PHE A 105 15.05 7.78 -0.73
CA PHE A 105 14.31 6.56 -1.07
C PHE A 105 13.13 6.90 -1.99
N LYS A 106 13.05 6.25 -3.14
CA LYS A 106 11.95 6.42 -4.10
C LYS A 106 11.01 5.23 -4.05
N ILE A 107 9.72 5.49 -3.93
CA ILE A 107 8.70 4.43 -4.08
C ILE A 107 8.70 3.94 -5.52
N SER A 108 8.66 2.63 -5.71
CA SER A 108 8.54 2.03 -7.05
C SER A 108 7.28 2.53 -7.77
N LYS A 109 7.36 2.66 -9.10
CA LYS A 109 6.21 3.05 -9.93
C LYS A 109 4.99 2.19 -9.64
N SER A 110 3.81 2.77 -9.77
CA SER A 110 2.51 2.11 -9.56
C SER A 110 2.26 1.60 -8.12
N ARG A 111 2.96 2.16 -7.12
CA ARG A 111 2.76 1.91 -5.67
C ARG A 111 2.41 3.21 -4.93
N GLY A 112 1.36 3.89 -5.38
CA GLY A 112 0.93 5.18 -4.86
C GLY A 112 1.54 6.37 -5.61
N THR A 113 1.99 6.17 -6.84
CA THR A 113 2.48 7.24 -7.71
C THR A 113 1.35 8.21 -8.02
N ILE A 114 1.60 9.50 -7.79
CA ILE A 114 0.64 10.56 -8.09
C ILE A 114 0.92 11.09 -9.50
N ILE A 115 -0.10 11.05 -10.35
CA ILE A 115 -0.07 11.54 -11.71
C ILE A 115 -1.10 12.65 -11.84
N ARG A 116 -0.66 13.82 -12.29
CA ARG A 116 -1.53 14.96 -12.59
C ARG A 116 -1.88 14.94 -14.08
N TYR A 117 -3.06 14.44 -14.37
CA TYR A 117 -3.59 14.43 -15.74
C TYR A 117 -4.24 15.78 -16.07
N LYS A 118 -3.79 16.41 -17.14
CA LYS A 118 -4.35 17.66 -17.69
C LYS A 118 -4.64 17.49 -19.17
N ASN A 119 -5.85 17.85 -19.59
CA ASN A 119 -6.23 17.91 -21.00
C ASN A 119 -7.26 19.03 -21.18
N GLY A 120 -6.86 20.14 -21.79
CA GLY A 120 -7.64 21.36 -21.86
C GLY A 120 -8.04 21.84 -20.45
N LYS A 121 -9.34 22.05 -20.24
CA LYS A 121 -9.90 22.46 -18.94
C LYS A 121 -10.01 21.30 -17.92
N LYS A 122 -9.70 20.05 -18.31
CA LYS A 122 -9.81 18.86 -17.47
C LYS A 122 -8.56 18.66 -16.62
N ASN A 123 -8.75 18.59 -15.32
CA ASN A 123 -7.72 18.27 -14.33
C ASN A 123 -8.15 17.06 -13.49
N LEU A 124 -7.31 16.05 -13.40
CA LEU A 124 -7.51 14.91 -12.50
C LEU A 124 -6.22 14.62 -11.75
N THR A 125 -6.35 14.20 -10.50
CA THR A 125 -5.25 13.61 -9.74
C THR A 125 -5.46 12.11 -9.71
N ILE A 126 -4.58 11.37 -10.38
CA ILE A 126 -4.62 9.91 -10.44
C ILE A 126 -3.60 9.35 -9.45
N ILE A 127 -4.04 8.44 -8.60
CA ILE A 127 -3.20 7.71 -7.66
C ILE A 127 -3.04 6.29 -8.21
N ASP A 128 -1.87 6.02 -8.77
CA ASP A 128 -1.55 4.75 -9.40
C ASP A 128 -1.06 3.73 -8.37
N GLU A 129 -1.91 2.75 -8.06
CA GLU A 129 -1.68 1.59 -7.18
C GLU A 129 -1.75 0.26 -7.96
N SER A 130 -1.50 0.29 -9.27
CA SER A 130 -1.76 -0.82 -10.19
C SER A 130 -0.59 -1.80 -10.34
N TYR A 131 0.41 -1.76 -9.44
CA TYR A 131 1.52 -2.73 -9.45
C TYR A 131 1.07 -4.13 -9.03
N ASN A 132 0.35 -4.24 -7.91
CA ASN A 132 -0.20 -5.51 -7.42
C ASN A 132 -1.41 -5.25 -6.51
N SER A 133 -2.29 -6.26 -6.36
CA SER A 133 -3.47 -6.12 -5.53
C SER A 133 -3.81 -7.41 -4.81
N ASN A 134 -3.99 -7.31 -3.49
CA ASN A 134 -4.61 -8.29 -2.62
C ASN A 134 -5.51 -7.56 -1.60
N PRO A 135 -6.36 -8.25 -0.84
CA PRO A 135 -7.31 -7.58 0.05
C PRO A 135 -6.67 -6.66 1.10
N LEU A 136 -5.49 -7.03 1.62
CA LEU A 136 -4.79 -6.22 2.62
C LEU A 136 -4.20 -4.96 2.02
N SER A 137 -3.47 -5.10 0.90
CA SER A 137 -2.89 -3.95 0.18
C SER A 137 -3.98 -3.04 -0.40
N PHE A 138 -5.14 -3.62 -0.79
CA PHE A 138 -6.30 -2.84 -1.23
C PHE A 138 -6.84 -1.98 -0.09
N LYS A 139 -7.08 -2.60 1.09
CA LYS A 139 -7.54 -1.87 2.28
C LYS A 139 -6.58 -0.75 2.66
N PHE A 140 -5.29 -1.03 2.70
CA PHE A 140 -4.26 -0.04 3.02
C PHE A 140 -4.28 1.15 2.04
N ALA A 141 -4.33 0.88 0.72
CA ALA A 141 -4.38 1.93 -0.29
C ALA A 141 -5.67 2.76 -0.18
N LEU A 142 -6.81 2.12 0.08
CA LEU A 142 -8.11 2.78 0.25
C LEU A 142 -8.12 3.69 1.50
N ASP A 143 -7.64 3.20 2.64
CA ASP A 143 -7.56 3.97 3.88
C ASP A 143 -6.65 5.20 3.71
N ARG A 144 -5.51 5.02 3.04
CA ARG A 144 -4.57 6.11 2.71
C ARG A 144 -5.20 7.14 1.76
N PHE A 145 -5.90 6.67 0.72
CA PHE A 145 -6.62 7.52 -0.22
C PHE A 145 -7.71 8.33 0.48
N ASP A 146 -8.51 7.72 1.34
CA ASP A 146 -9.55 8.40 2.11
C ASP A 146 -8.98 9.45 3.07
N LYS A 147 -7.87 9.13 3.75
CA LYS A 147 -7.18 10.01 4.68
C LYS A 147 -6.58 11.24 3.98
N ASN A 148 -5.82 11.00 2.90
CA ASN A 148 -5.08 12.06 2.21
C ASN A 148 -5.99 13.03 1.45
N TYR A 149 -7.15 12.57 1.01
CA TYR A 149 -8.13 13.37 0.28
C TYR A 149 -9.46 13.52 1.02
N LYS A 150 -9.41 13.56 2.37
CA LYS A 150 -10.60 13.59 3.24
C LYS A 150 -11.58 14.74 2.95
N ASN A 151 -11.06 15.88 2.51
CA ASN A 151 -11.83 17.08 2.23
C ASN A 151 -12.43 17.10 0.80
N SER A 152 -12.07 16.13 -0.06
CA SER A 152 -12.60 16.08 -1.41
C SER A 152 -13.94 15.34 -1.47
N LYS A 153 -14.91 15.97 -2.17
CA LYS A 153 -16.20 15.37 -2.51
C LYS A 153 -16.18 14.64 -3.87
N LYS A 154 -15.03 14.54 -4.55
CA LYS A 154 -14.90 13.96 -5.90
C LYS A 154 -13.85 12.84 -5.90
N LYS A 155 -14.10 11.78 -5.12
CA LYS A 155 -13.23 10.62 -4.98
C LYS A 155 -13.80 9.43 -5.72
N PHE A 156 -13.02 8.89 -6.64
CA PHE A 156 -13.38 7.75 -7.48
C PHE A 156 -12.32 6.67 -7.36
N ILE A 157 -12.74 5.41 -7.52
CA ILE A 157 -11.80 4.30 -7.65
C ILE A 157 -12.12 3.48 -8.90
N LEU A 158 -11.06 3.00 -9.55
CA LEU A 158 -11.10 1.99 -10.59
C LEU A 158 -10.34 0.77 -10.10
N ILE A 159 -11.03 -0.35 -9.96
CA ILE A 159 -10.44 -1.60 -9.49
C ILE A 159 -10.34 -2.62 -10.61
N GLY A 160 -9.16 -3.21 -10.77
CA GLY A 160 -8.89 -4.38 -11.58
C GLY A 160 -8.89 -5.66 -10.76
N ASN A 161 -8.85 -6.81 -11.44
CA ASN A 161 -8.75 -8.10 -10.76
C ASN A 161 -7.56 -8.15 -9.79
N MET A 162 -7.79 -8.79 -8.65
CA MET A 162 -6.74 -9.32 -7.79
C MET A 162 -6.43 -10.73 -8.28
N LEU A 163 -5.23 -10.97 -8.77
CA LEU A 163 -4.79 -12.26 -9.29
C LEU A 163 -4.02 -13.06 -8.23
N GLU A 164 -3.65 -14.28 -8.54
CA GLU A 164 -2.89 -15.18 -7.65
C GLU A 164 -3.61 -15.53 -6.33
N LEU A 165 -4.95 -15.47 -6.32
CA LEU A 165 -5.79 -15.79 -5.15
C LEU A 165 -6.36 -17.22 -5.17
N GLY A 166 -6.10 -17.98 -6.21
CA GLY A 166 -6.58 -19.35 -6.38
C GLY A 166 -8.10 -19.48 -6.16
N LYS A 167 -8.51 -20.57 -5.52
CA LYS A 167 -9.93 -20.87 -5.21
C LYS A 167 -10.63 -19.82 -4.34
N PHE A 168 -9.89 -18.95 -3.68
CA PHE A 168 -10.44 -17.89 -2.82
C PHE A 168 -10.75 -16.59 -3.58
N SER A 169 -10.46 -16.51 -4.89
CA SER A 169 -10.58 -15.28 -5.67
C SER A 169 -11.96 -14.61 -5.53
N LYS A 170 -13.04 -15.31 -5.76
CA LYS A 170 -14.42 -14.81 -5.62
C LYS A 170 -14.68 -14.24 -4.21
N LYS A 171 -14.36 -15.03 -3.16
CA LYS A 171 -14.58 -14.65 -1.75
C LYS A 171 -13.79 -13.39 -1.39
N LEU A 172 -12.55 -13.27 -1.86
CA LEU A 172 -11.67 -12.15 -1.56
C LEU A 172 -12.06 -10.88 -2.33
N HIS A 173 -12.56 -11.00 -3.56
CA HIS A 173 -13.16 -9.86 -4.29
C HIS A 173 -14.44 -9.38 -3.61
N ILE A 174 -15.30 -10.24 -3.10
CA ILE A 174 -16.46 -9.85 -2.29
C ILE A 174 -16.01 -9.12 -1.01
N LYS A 175 -14.93 -9.57 -0.38
CA LYS A 175 -14.43 -8.96 0.87
C LYS A 175 -14.09 -7.50 0.70
N ILE A 176 -13.48 -7.09 -0.41
CA ILE A 176 -13.10 -5.68 -0.61
C ILE A 176 -14.30 -4.74 -0.74
N ALA A 177 -15.47 -5.23 -1.18
CA ALA A 177 -16.68 -4.41 -1.19
C ALA A 177 -17.06 -3.92 0.22
N LYS A 178 -16.80 -4.72 1.26
CA LYS A 178 -17.03 -4.28 2.66
C LYS A 178 -16.19 -3.07 3.06
N TYR A 179 -14.95 -3.00 2.56
CA TYR A 179 -14.06 -1.86 2.82
C TYR A 179 -14.55 -0.61 2.07
N ILE A 180 -14.89 -0.78 0.78
CA ILE A 180 -15.40 0.31 -0.05
C ILE A 180 -16.71 0.87 0.53
N ASN A 181 -17.64 0.01 0.93
CA ASN A 181 -18.93 0.41 1.50
C ASN A 181 -18.83 1.22 2.82
N LYS A 182 -17.68 1.14 3.50
CA LYS A 182 -17.37 1.92 4.72
C LYS A 182 -16.56 3.20 4.43
N SER A 183 -16.06 3.36 3.22
CA SER A 183 -15.24 4.50 2.81
C SER A 183 -16.09 5.67 2.34
N LYS A 184 -15.43 6.82 2.12
CA LYS A 184 -16.06 8.03 1.57
C LYS A 184 -15.84 8.17 0.06
N ILE A 185 -15.89 7.06 -0.68
CA ILE A 185 -15.76 7.03 -2.14
C ILE A 185 -17.10 7.34 -2.79
N ASN A 186 -17.11 8.21 -3.81
CA ASN A 186 -18.33 8.56 -4.53
C ASN A 186 -18.77 7.42 -5.46
N LYS A 187 -17.87 6.95 -6.33
CA LYS A 187 -18.18 5.86 -7.27
C LYS A 187 -16.99 4.92 -7.42
N THR A 188 -17.31 3.65 -7.59
CA THR A 188 -16.38 2.56 -7.84
C THR A 188 -16.63 1.99 -9.22
N HIS A 189 -15.65 2.11 -10.08
CA HIS A 189 -15.63 1.49 -11.40
C HIS A 189 -14.84 0.19 -11.32
N VAL A 190 -15.20 -0.80 -12.13
CA VAL A 190 -14.58 -2.11 -12.10
C VAL A 190 -14.17 -2.56 -13.49
N TYR A 191 -13.04 -3.27 -13.57
CA TYR A 191 -12.49 -3.84 -14.79
C TYR A 191 -12.00 -5.28 -14.54
N GLY A 192 -12.58 -6.23 -15.26
CA GLY A 192 -12.26 -7.66 -15.16
C GLY A 192 -13.34 -8.49 -14.47
N ASN A 193 -13.35 -9.80 -14.75
CA ASN A 193 -14.46 -10.69 -14.40
C ASN A 193 -14.68 -10.85 -12.90
N TYR A 194 -13.61 -11.01 -12.12
CA TYR A 194 -13.73 -11.18 -10.68
C TYR A 194 -14.19 -9.90 -9.96
N THR A 195 -13.90 -8.73 -10.49
CA THR A 195 -14.33 -7.46 -9.89
C THR A 195 -15.84 -7.24 -9.96
N LYS A 196 -16.56 -7.95 -10.85
CA LYS A 196 -18.03 -7.96 -10.90
C LYS A 196 -18.62 -8.46 -9.58
N HIS A 197 -17.95 -9.40 -8.90
CA HIS A 197 -18.39 -9.88 -7.58
C HIS A 197 -18.27 -8.77 -6.51
N THR A 198 -17.24 -7.92 -6.60
CA THR A 198 -17.15 -6.72 -5.76
C THR A 198 -18.27 -5.75 -6.07
N PHE A 199 -18.47 -5.42 -7.36
CA PHE A 199 -19.47 -4.48 -7.84
C PHE A 199 -20.88 -4.80 -7.35
N ASN A 200 -21.28 -6.07 -7.45
CA ASN A 200 -22.61 -6.55 -7.05
C ASN A 200 -22.85 -6.44 -5.53
N LYS A 201 -21.79 -6.34 -4.70
CA LYS A 201 -21.87 -6.16 -3.24
C LYS A 201 -21.65 -4.72 -2.77
N LEU A 202 -21.43 -3.79 -3.69
CA LEU A 202 -21.40 -2.36 -3.37
C LEU A 202 -22.81 -1.83 -3.10
N LYS A 203 -22.89 -0.83 -2.22
CA LYS A 203 -24.10 -0.01 -2.06
C LYS A 203 -24.47 0.63 -3.41
N PRO A 204 -25.75 0.69 -3.81
CA PRO A 204 -26.15 1.21 -5.12
C PRO A 204 -25.57 2.60 -5.43
N GLN A 205 -25.57 3.51 -4.47
CA GLN A 205 -25.03 4.85 -4.64
C GLN A 205 -23.51 4.90 -4.88
N MET A 206 -22.77 3.85 -4.52
CA MET A 206 -21.31 3.77 -4.73
C MET A 206 -20.95 3.03 -6.03
N ARG A 207 -21.91 2.45 -6.72
CA ARG A 207 -21.66 1.77 -8.00
C ARG A 207 -21.39 2.80 -9.09
N GLY A 208 -20.30 2.59 -9.82
CA GLY A 208 -19.94 3.33 -11.03
C GLY A 208 -20.27 2.51 -12.27
N LYS A 209 -19.25 2.15 -13.05
CA LYS A 209 -19.38 1.41 -14.30
C LYS A 209 -18.62 0.07 -14.23
N ILE A 210 -19.14 -0.94 -14.90
CA ILE A 210 -18.40 -2.13 -15.28
C ILE A 210 -17.77 -1.82 -16.63
N LEU A 211 -16.43 -1.86 -16.72
CA LEU A 211 -15.66 -1.54 -17.91
C LEU A 211 -15.14 -2.84 -18.52
N ASN A 212 -15.26 -2.97 -19.82
CA ASN A 212 -14.97 -4.23 -20.51
C ASN A 212 -13.65 -4.18 -21.30
N ASN A 213 -13.19 -2.98 -21.65
CA ASN A 213 -12.00 -2.80 -22.46
C ASN A 213 -11.24 -1.50 -22.13
N LYS A 214 -10.05 -1.37 -22.71
CA LYS A 214 -9.16 -0.23 -22.52
C LYS A 214 -9.78 1.09 -22.97
N LEU A 215 -10.55 1.10 -24.05
CA LEU A 215 -11.18 2.32 -24.60
C LEU A 215 -12.21 2.89 -23.61
N GLU A 216 -13.01 2.03 -22.99
CA GLU A 216 -13.97 2.46 -21.97
C GLU A 216 -13.27 3.06 -20.74
N ILE A 217 -12.13 2.51 -20.33
CA ILE A 217 -11.32 3.08 -19.24
C ILE A 217 -10.78 4.46 -19.63
N LEU A 218 -10.22 4.60 -20.81
CA LEU A 218 -9.72 5.89 -21.32
C LEU A 218 -10.87 6.91 -21.44
N ASN A 219 -12.03 6.50 -21.94
CA ASN A 219 -13.21 7.36 -22.05
C ASN A 219 -13.73 7.80 -20.66
N LEU A 220 -13.76 6.88 -19.69
CA LEU A 220 -14.08 7.23 -18.30
C LEU A 220 -13.15 8.34 -17.78
N ILE A 221 -11.83 8.15 -17.91
CA ILE A 221 -10.85 9.08 -17.38
C ILE A 221 -10.91 10.43 -18.14
N LYS A 222 -10.87 10.37 -19.47
CA LYS A 222 -10.76 11.56 -20.31
C LYS A 222 -12.03 12.40 -20.38
N LYS A 223 -13.21 11.74 -20.37
CA LYS A 223 -14.48 12.45 -20.65
C LYS A 223 -15.48 12.45 -19.49
N GLN A 224 -15.61 11.33 -18.75
CA GLN A 224 -16.77 11.16 -17.88
C GLN A 224 -16.52 11.56 -16.41
N LEU A 225 -15.32 11.37 -15.87
CA LEU A 225 -15.05 11.83 -14.50
C LEU A 225 -15.15 13.36 -14.42
N PRO A 226 -15.70 13.91 -13.33
CA PRO A 226 -15.79 15.35 -13.14
C PRO A 226 -14.39 16.00 -13.08
N ASN A 227 -14.31 17.27 -13.47
CA ASN A 227 -13.10 18.07 -13.32
C ASN A 227 -12.68 18.19 -11.84
N ASN A 228 -11.36 18.27 -11.58
CA ASN A 228 -10.78 18.34 -10.24
C ASN A 228 -11.13 17.12 -9.38
N SER A 229 -11.18 15.94 -9.98
CA SER A 229 -11.42 14.67 -9.29
C SER A 229 -10.13 13.98 -8.89
N PHE A 230 -10.25 13.12 -7.89
CA PHE A 230 -9.22 12.17 -7.45
C PHE A 230 -9.64 10.77 -7.85
N LEU A 231 -8.76 10.07 -8.57
CA LEU A 231 -8.99 8.70 -9.04
C LEU A 231 -7.88 7.78 -8.53
N MET A 232 -8.20 6.85 -7.65
CA MET A 232 -7.29 5.76 -7.32
C MET A 232 -7.52 4.59 -8.28
N ILE A 233 -6.44 4.08 -8.89
CA ILE A 233 -6.48 2.91 -9.78
C ILE A 233 -5.70 1.78 -9.12
N LYS A 234 -6.35 0.63 -8.87
CA LYS A 234 -5.73 -0.51 -8.23
C LYS A 234 -6.14 -1.83 -8.85
N GLY A 235 -5.14 -2.67 -9.15
CA GLY A 235 -5.32 -4.02 -9.71
C GLY A 235 -3.98 -4.76 -9.73
N SER A 236 -3.99 -6.04 -10.08
CA SER A 236 -2.75 -6.77 -10.32
C SER A 236 -2.10 -6.33 -11.63
N ASN A 237 -0.79 -6.40 -11.71
CA ASN A 237 0.01 -5.89 -12.85
C ASN A 237 -0.47 -6.44 -14.21
N SER A 238 -0.73 -7.74 -14.28
CA SER A 238 -1.20 -8.41 -15.50
C SER A 238 -2.62 -8.03 -15.94
N THR A 239 -3.36 -7.22 -15.18
CA THR A 239 -4.61 -6.59 -15.66
C THR A 239 -4.35 -5.52 -16.73
N GLY A 240 -3.11 -5.05 -16.87
CA GLY A 240 -2.71 -4.02 -17.83
C GLY A 240 -3.12 -2.59 -17.47
N LEU A 241 -3.72 -2.35 -16.29
CA LEU A 241 -4.13 -1.01 -15.84
C LEU A 241 -2.94 -0.03 -15.79
N ASN A 242 -1.77 -0.49 -15.34
CA ASN A 242 -0.54 0.30 -15.34
C ASN A 242 -0.12 0.75 -16.74
N LYS A 243 -0.33 -0.09 -17.77
CA LYS A 243 -0.04 0.26 -19.17
C LYS A 243 -1.01 1.32 -19.71
N ILE A 244 -2.30 1.24 -19.29
CA ILE A 244 -3.31 2.23 -19.66
C ILE A 244 -2.97 3.61 -19.08
N ILE A 245 -2.53 3.65 -17.82
CA ILE A 245 -2.17 4.89 -17.13
C ILE A 245 -0.95 5.57 -17.79
N LYS A 246 0.03 4.79 -18.25
CA LYS A 246 1.21 5.32 -18.94
C LYS A 246 0.89 6.01 -20.28
N ASN A 247 -0.26 5.73 -20.88
CA ASN A 247 -0.70 6.25 -22.17
C ASN A 247 -1.75 7.38 -22.02
N LEU A 248 -1.90 7.93 -20.81
CA LEU A 248 -2.72 9.12 -20.53
C LEU A 248 -1.94 10.40 -20.78
#